data_a65623a33b149b0a6a5fe0a951b32359
#
_entry.id   a65623a33b149b0a6a5fe0a951b32359
#
_cell.length_a   1.000
_cell.length_b   1.000
_cell.length_c   1.000
_cell.angle_alpha   90.00
_cell.angle_beta   90.00
_cell.angle_gamma   90.00
#
_symmetry.space_group_name_H-M   'P 1'
#
loop_
_entity.id
_entity.type
_entity.pdbx_description
1 polymer ?
#
loop_
_entity_poly.entity_id
_entity_poly.type
_entity_poly.pdbx_seq_one_letter_code
_entity_poly.pdbx_strand_id
1 'polypeptide(L)'
;MDKNLLKRFAIESKKDLTKKIETKIKSFFIDEKFEETQIGDIYYLTNNVHTLTLIPEDYKKRKLLIDRVNKLGLIQVIEEATFTWFNRIIALRYMEIHDYLPLTKNNESLGIRVLSSTDNTPIPEIMKFTNLVNPELDIDFKKEKYVELKDDNEKFKYVLLLVCKKLGNVIPQVFDGMTDYIDILIPDYLLNETGFVNKLITEIPEDNYEQVEIIGWLYQYYNQIEKDKAMATKNAYQKNEIPYVTQLFTPDWIVKYMIENSLGRYYIEHNSDSYTPIINKFKYLIKDNICFKSENTNVESITFLEDRKSVV
;
A
#
# COMPACT_ATOMS: atom_id res chain seq x y z
N MET A 1 6.70 1.02 19.35
CA MET A 1 5.47 0.95 18.46
C MET A 1 4.20 0.85 19.31
N ASP A 2 3.27 1.80 19.19
CA ASP A 2 2.00 1.82 19.92
C ASP A 2 0.89 1.11 19.10
N LYS A 3 0.57 -0.14 19.49
CA LYS A 3 -0.43 -0.96 18.81
C LYS A 3 -1.87 -0.43 18.94
N ASN A 4 -2.21 0.27 20.03
CA ASN A 4 -3.54 0.83 20.22
C ASN A 4 -3.76 2.03 19.28
N LEU A 5 -2.73 2.85 19.12
CA LEU A 5 -2.73 3.96 18.16
C LEU A 5 -2.92 3.41 16.73
N LEU A 6 -2.13 2.40 16.33
CA LEU A 6 -2.24 1.79 15.00
C LEU A 6 -3.60 1.17 14.75
N LYS A 7 -4.18 0.48 15.75
CA LYS A 7 -5.51 -0.12 15.63
C LYS A 7 -6.58 0.94 15.42
N ARG A 8 -6.58 2.00 16.23
CA ARG A 8 -7.54 3.12 16.10
C ARG A 8 -7.40 3.76 14.73
N PHE A 9 -6.19 4.13 14.33
CA PHE A 9 -5.90 4.76 13.04
C PHE A 9 -6.40 3.90 11.87
N ALA A 10 -6.08 2.60 11.83
CA ALA A 10 -6.48 1.72 10.74
C ALA A 10 -8.01 1.63 10.60
N ILE A 11 -8.73 1.49 11.71
CA ILE A 11 -10.19 1.40 11.72
C ILE A 11 -10.84 2.71 11.24
N GLU A 12 -10.40 3.85 11.78
CA GLU A 12 -10.95 5.16 11.42
C GLU A 12 -10.62 5.54 9.99
N SER A 13 -9.39 5.28 9.56
CA SER A 13 -8.94 5.56 8.20
C SER A 13 -9.65 4.70 7.16
N LYS A 14 -9.86 3.40 7.43
CA LYS A 14 -10.68 2.55 6.55
C LYS A 14 -12.07 3.15 6.35
N LYS A 15 -12.75 3.51 7.43
CA LYS A 15 -14.10 4.08 7.39
C LYS A 15 -14.14 5.38 6.58
N ASP A 16 -13.17 6.27 6.80
CA ASP A 16 -13.09 7.57 6.10
C ASP A 16 -12.78 7.37 4.60
N LEU A 17 -11.79 6.54 4.27
CA LEU A 17 -11.44 6.23 2.88
C LEU A 17 -12.60 5.57 2.13
N THR A 18 -13.28 4.60 2.75
CA THR A 18 -14.46 3.95 2.15
C THR A 18 -15.50 4.98 1.75
N LYS A 19 -15.82 5.93 2.65
CA LYS A 19 -16.79 7.00 2.37
C LYS A 19 -16.32 7.93 1.24
N LYS A 20 -15.05 8.30 1.22
CA LYS A 20 -14.48 9.17 0.18
C LYS A 20 -14.47 8.49 -1.19
N ILE A 21 -14.10 7.21 -1.25
CA ILE A 21 -14.14 6.41 -2.47
C ILE A 21 -15.57 6.19 -2.96
N GLU A 22 -16.51 5.91 -2.06
CA GLU A 22 -17.93 5.84 -2.41
C GLU A 22 -18.43 7.14 -3.05
N THR A 23 -18.09 8.28 -2.47
CA THR A 23 -18.42 9.61 -3.02
C THR A 23 -17.77 9.79 -4.39
N LYS A 24 -16.51 9.37 -4.55
CA LYS A 24 -15.79 9.45 -5.82
C LYS A 24 -16.43 8.58 -6.90
N ILE A 25 -16.82 7.35 -6.59
CA ILE A 25 -17.52 6.46 -7.53
C ILE A 25 -18.84 7.08 -7.98
N LYS A 26 -19.62 7.66 -7.06
CA LYS A 26 -20.87 8.34 -7.39
C LYS A 26 -20.64 9.51 -8.34
N SER A 27 -19.53 10.25 -8.21
CA SER A 27 -19.21 11.36 -9.13
C SER A 27 -18.99 10.95 -10.58
N PHE A 28 -18.77 9.65 -10.83
CA PHE A 28 -18.66 9.09 -12.19
C PHE A 28 -19.99 8.62 -12.80
N PHE A 29 -21.13 8.93 -12.19
CA PHE A 29 -22.48 8.58 -12.66
C PHE A 29 -22.62 7.08 -12.98
N ILE A 30 -22.21 6.21 -12.04
CA ILE A 30 -22.22 4.76 -12.28
C ILE A 30 -23.64 4.22 -12.37
N ASP A 31 -24.54 4.66 -11.48
CA ASP A 31 -25.94 4.23 -11.38
C ASP A 31 -26.94 5.35 -11.72
N GLU A 32 -26.48 6.43 -12.34
CA GLU A 32 -27.30 7.59 -12.64
C GLU A 32 -27.61 7.71 -14.12
N LYS A 33 -28.76 8.31 -14.46
CA LYS A 33 -29.09 8.71 -15.82
C LYS A 33 -28.34 10.00 -16.18
N PHE A 34 -27.70 10.01 -17.33
CA PHE A 34 -26.97 11.15 -17.86
C PHE A 34 -27.11 11.21 -19.38
N GLU A 35 -26.88 12.39 -19.93
CA GLU A 35 -26.72 12.61 -21.36
C GLU A 35 -25.21 12.63 -21.67
N GLU A 36 -24.82 11.96 -22.74
CA GLU A 36 -23.44 11.90 -23.19
C GLU A 36 -23.27 12.72 -24.47
N THR A 37 -22.30 13.62 -24.47
CA THR A 37 -21.90 14.39 -25.65
C THR A 37 -20.39 14.33 -25.80
N GLN A 38 -19.90 14.14 -27.02
CA GLN A 38 -18.49 14.18 -27.33
C GLN A 38 -18.16 15.43 -28.19
N ILE A 39 -17.20 16.22 -27.77
CA ILE A 39 -16.68 17.37 -28.52
C ILE A 39 -15.18 17.19 -28.67
N GLY A 40 -14.73 16.95 -29.90
CA GLY A 40 -13.33 16.54 -30.17
C GLY A 40 -13.02 15.23 -29.44
N ASP A 41 -11.96 15.23 -28.65
CA ASP A 41 -11.52 14.07 -27.84
C ASP A 41 -12.10 14.06 -26.43
N ILE A 42 -12.94 15.03 -26.06
CA ILE A 42 -13.45 15.17 -24.69
C ILE A 42 -14.90 14.68 -24.62
N TYR A 43 -15.19 13.90 -23.57
CA TYR A 43 -16.52 13.38 -23.24
C TYR A 43 -17.14 14.21 -22.12
N TYR A 44 -18.38 14.63 -22.36
CA TYR A 44 -19.20 15.37 -21.40
C TYR A 44 -20.38 14.48 -21.01
N LEU A 45 -20.42 14.09 -19.74
CA LEU A 45 -21.53 13.36 -19.16
C LEU A 45 -22.31 14.32 -18.28
N THR A 46 -23.54 14.63 -18.64
CA THR A 46 -24.37 15.63 -17.98
C THR A 46 -25.61 15.00 -17.38
N ASN A 47 -25.83 15.23 -16.09
CA ASN A 47 -27.09 14.95 -15.43
C ASN A 47 -27.78 16.25 -15.01
N ASN A 48 -28.90 16.18 -14.29
CA ASN A 48 -29.67 17.35 -13.85
C ASN A 48 -28.92 18.23 -12.83
N VAL A 49 -27.76 17.79 -12.32
CA VAL A 49 -27.04 18.46 -11.22
C VAL A 49 -25.73 19.06 -11.70
N HIS A 50 -24.94 18.30 -12.47
CA HIS A 50 -23.62 18.73 -12.92
C HIS A 50 -23.16 18.00 -14.19
N THR A 51 -22.08 18.49 -14.78
CA THR A 51 -21.42 17.87 -15.94
C THR A 51 -20.06 17.35 -15.52
N LEU A 52 -19.82 16.07 -15.80
CA LEU A 52 -18.52 15.42 -15.66
C LEU A 52 -17.78 15.48 -17.00
N THR A 53 -16.58 16.03 -17.01
CA THR A 53 -15.72 16.13 -18.18
C THR A 53 -14.61 15.08 -18.10
N LEU A 54 -14.49 14.25 -19.12
CA LEU A 54 -13.53 13.16 -19.17
C LEU A 54 -12.67 13.22 -20.43
N ILE A 55 -11.38 13.11 -20.26
CA ILE A 55 -10.46 12.81 -21.37
C ILE A 55 -10.62 11.34 -21.80
N PRO A 56 -10.19 10.94 -23.01
CA PRO A 56 -10.37 9.58 -23.53
C PRO A 56 -9.84 8.48 -22.61
N GLU A 57 -8.71 8.72 -21.94
CA GLU A 57 -8.12 7.78 -20.99
C GLU A 57 -9.03 7.56 -19.78
N ASP A 58 -9.52 8.62 -19.14
CA ASP A 58 -10.40 8.54 -17.97
C ASP A 58 -11.79 7.98 -18.34
N TYR A 59 -12.28 8.28 -19.54
CA TYR A 59 -13.50 7.69 -20.06
C TYR A 59 -13.39 6.15 -20.26
N LYS A 60 -12.23 5.70 -20.75
CA LYS A 60 -11.91 4.26 -20.84
C LYS A 60 -11.87 3.61 -19.46
N LYS A 61 -11.18 4.23 -18.50
CA LYS A 61 -11.11 3.75 -17.11
C LYS A 61 -12.48 3.71 -16.44
N ARG A 62 -13.33 4.71 -16.72
CA ARG A 62 -14.73 4.69 -16.27
C ARG A 62 -15.51 3.48 -16.82
N LYS A 63 -15.32 3.11 -18.08
CA LYS A 63 -15.95 1.89 -18.64
C LYS A 63 -15.48 0.64 -17.90
N LEU A 64 -14.19 0.51 -17.64
CA LEU A 64 -13.63 -0.58 -16.84
C LEU A 64 -14.23 -0.62 -15.43
N LEU A 65 -14.43 0.54 -14.80
CA LEU A 65 -15.09 0.65 -13.50
C LEU A 65 -16.54 0.14 -13.56
N ILE A 66 -17.31 0.53 -14.58
CA ILE A 66 -18.69 0.05 -14.77
C ILE A 66 -18.72 -1.47 -14.95
N ASP A 67 -17.85 -2.02 -15.79
CA ASP A 67 -17.75 -3.46 -16.01
C ASP A 67 -17.40 -4.20 -14.71
N ARG A 68 -16.53 -3.63 -13.91
CA ARG A 68 -16.16 -4.20 -12.60
C ARG A 68 -17.31 -4.17 -11.62
N VAL A 69 -18.03 -3.05 -11.54
CA VAL A 69 -19.23 -2.91 -10.68
C VAL A 69 -20.31 -3.91 -11.11
N ASN A 70 -20.56 -4.06 -12.41
CA ASN A 70 -21.52 -5.03 -12.92
C ASN A 70 -21.14 -6.48 -12.59
N LYS A 71 -19.85 -6.80 -12.55
CA LYS A 71 -19.32 -8.15 -12.28
C LYS A 71 -19.33 -8.51 -10.80
N LEU A 72 -18.94 -7.60 -9.93
CA LEU A 72 -18.69 -7.86 -8.50
C LEU A 72 -19.68 -7.19 -7.55
N GLY A 73 -20.41 -6.20 -8.04
CA GLY A 73 -21.24 -5.31 -7.23
C GLY A 73 -20.46 -4.11 -6.67
N LEU A 74 -21.17 -3.03 -6.42
CA LEU A 74 -20.62 -1.75 -6.00
C LEU A 74 -19.85 -1.84 -4.67
N ILE A 75 -20.37 -2.56 -3.69
CA ILE A 75 -19.75 -2.70 -2.35
C ILE A 75 -18.36 -3.33 -2.46
N GLN A 76 -18.23 -4.39 -3.27
CA GLN A 76 -16.96 -5.08 -3.44
C GLN A 76 -15.92 -4.20 -4.14
N VAL A 77 -16.35 -3.42 -5.13
CA VAL A 77 -15.44 -2.48 -5.83
C VAL A 77 -14.98 -1.34 -4.92
N ILE A 78 -15.86 -0.83 -4.05
CA ILE A 78 -15.49 0.15 -3.03
C ILE A 78 -14.44 -0.44 -2.08
N GLU A 79 -14.63 -1.68 -1.62
CA GLU A 79 -13.66 -2.36 -0.74
C GLU A 79 -12.32 -2.58 -1.43
N GLU A 80 -12.31 -3.05 -2.68
CA GLU A 80 -11.07 -3.22 -3.47
C GLU A 80 -10.30 -1.90 -3.61
N ALA A 81 -10.98 -0.82 -3.97
CA ALA A 81 -10.35 0.48 -4.13
C ALA A 81 -9.85 1.05 -2.79
N THR A 82 -10.65 0.91 -1.73
CA THR A 82 -10.28 1.36 -0.37
C THR A 82 -9.03 0.64 0.13
N PHE A 83 -9.01 -0.68 -0.01
CA PHE A 83 -7.88 -1.52 0.38
C PHE A 83 -6.63 -1.18 -0.41
N THR A 84 -6.76 -0.99 -1.72
CA THR A 84 -5.64 -0.67 -2.60
C THR A 84 -5.01 0.67 -2.24
N TRP A 85 -5.80 1.73 -2.08
CA TRP A 85 -5.28 3.04 -1.74
C TRP A 85 -4.73 3.12 -0.31
N PHE A 86 -5.36 2.44 0.64
CA PHE A 86 -4.82 2.31 1.99
C PHE A 86 -3.41 1.70 1.96
N ASN A 87 -3.24 0.55 1.32
CA ASN A 87 -1.96 -0.16 1.28
C ASN A 87 -0.89 0.62 0.51
N ARG A 88 -1.23 1.22 -0.63
CA ARG A 88 -0.27 2.03 -1.42
C ARG A 88 0.28 3.21 -0.63
N ILE A 89 -0.57 3.95 0.06
CA ILE A 89 -0.15 5.11 0.84
C ILE A 89 0.66 4.67 2.07
N ILE A 90 0.29 3.59 2.76
CA ILE A 90 1.10 3.03 3.86
C ILE A 90 2.48 2.56 3.35
N ALA A 91 2.54 1.86 2.22
CA ALA A 91 3.79 1.42 1.63
C ALA A 91 4.69 2.61 1.26
N LEU A 92 4.13 3.64 0.63
CA LEU A 92 4.86 4.85 0.30
C LEU A 92 5.42 5.54 1.55
N ARG A 93 4.61 5.62 2.64
CA ARG A 93 5.09 6.21 3.91
C ARG A 93 6.27 5.42 4.49
N TYR A 94 6.18 4.11 4.49
CA TYR A 94 7.28 3.26 4.92
C TYR A 94 8.54 3.46 4.06
N MET A 95 8.35 3.46 2.72
CA MET A 95 9.47 3.60 1.77
C MET A 95 10.15 4.97 1.87
N GLU A 96 9.40 6.06 2.06
CA GLU A 96 10.01 7.40 2.18
C GLU A 96 10.80 7.60 3.49
N ILE A 97 10.33 7.00 4.59
CA ILE A 97 11.04 7.08 5.88
C ILE A 97 12.36 6.31 5.84
N HIS A 98 12.38 5.18 5.12
CA HIS A 98 13.58 4.32 5.00
C HIS A 98 14.43 4.58 3.77
N ASP A 99 14.10 5.62 3.00
CA ASP A 99 14.80 5.96 1.75
C ASP A 99 14.83 4.81 0.73
N TYR A 100 13.72 4.07 0.62
CA TYR A 100 13.56 2.97 -0.33
C TYR A 100 12.87 3.37 -1.64
N LEU A 101 12.52 4.65 -1.80
CA LEU A 101 11.91 5.13 -3.02
C LEU A 101 12.94 5.14 -4.17
N PRO A 102 12.59 4.65 -5.37
CA PRO A 102 13.49 4.64 -6.52
C PRO A 102 13.60 6.03 -7.18
N LEU A 103 13.73 7.06 -6.35
CA LEU A 103 13.94 8.45 -6.75
C LEU A 103 15.44 8.74 -6.65
N THR A 104 16.16 8.38 -7.73
CA THR A 104 17.62 8.42 -7.76
C THR A 104 18.14 9.37 -8.83
N LYS A 105 19.34 9.90 -8.60
CA LYS A 105 20.14 10.61 -9.59
C LYS A 105 21.54 10.02 -9.60
N ASN A 106 22.04 9.62 -10.78
CA ASN A 106 23.35 8.96 -10.92
C ASN A 106 23.51 7.73 -10.01
N ASN A 107 22.44 6.96 -9.81
CA ASN A 107 22.34 5.81 -8.90
C ASN A 107 22.44 6.14 -7.38
N GLU A 108 22.41 7.41 -7.01
CA GLU A 108 22.31 7.83 -5.62
C GLU A 108 20.87 8.25 -5.29
N SER A 109 20.37 7.86 -4.12
CA SER A 109 19.05 8.31 -3.67
C SER A 109 19.02 9.82 -3.50
N LEU A 110 17.90 10.42 -3.89
CA LEU A 110 17.67 11.86 -3.68
C LEU A 110 17.09 12.15 -2.29
N GLY A 111 16.71 11.12 -1.53
CA GLY A 111 16.08 11.28 -0.19
C GLY A 111 14.76 12.04 -0.20
N ILE A 112 14.11 12.18 -1.38
CA ILE A 112 12.90 12.98 -1.55
C ILE A 112 11.70 12.23 -1.00
N ARG A 113 10.95 12.88 -0.12
CA ARG A 113 9.70 12.34 0.44
C ARG A 113 8.51 12.62 -0.48
N VAL A 114 7.68 11.61 -0.69
CA VAL A 114 6.51 11.69 -1.58
C VAL A 114 5.25 12.13 -0.86
N LEU A 115 5.07 11.73 0.39
CA LEU A 115 3.88 12.04 1.18
C LEU A 115 4.10 13.18 2.16
N SER A 116 5.32 13.39 2.60
CA SER A 116 5.68 14.35 3.64
C SER A 116 6.82 15.28 3.20
N SER A 117 7.26 16.13 4.11
CA SER A 117 8.43 17.00 3.93
C SER A 117 9.32 16.96 5.17
N THR A 118 10.64 16.99 4.97
CA THR A 118 11.64 17.02 6.05
C THR A 118 11.63 18.33 6.84
N ASP A 119 11.16 19.41 6.23
CA ASP A 119 11.02 20.74 6.85
C ASP A 119 9.67 20.97 7.56
N ASN A 120 8.88 19.89 7.73
CA ASN A 120 7.56 19.92 8.38
C ASN A 120 6.55 20.88 7.71
N THR A 121 6.73 21.19 6.44
CA THR A 121 5.71 21.92 5.68
C THR A 121 4.56 20.99 5.31
N PRO A 122 3.31 21.52 5.17
CA PRO A 122 2.15 20.70 4.78
C PRO A 122 2.20 20.23 3.33
N ILE A 123 3.12 20.77 2.53
CA ILE A 123 3.29 20.40 1.11
C ILE A 123 4.37 19.30 1.03
N PRO A 124 4.06 18.13 0.45
CA PRO A 124 5.03 17.07 0.25
C PRO A 124 6.26 17.53 -0.52
N GLU A 125 7.42 17.03 -0.13
CA GLU A 125 8.70 17.44 -0.69
C GLU A 125 8.80 17.21 -2.20
N ILE A 126 8.24 16.10 -2.70
CA ILE A 126 8.20 15.77 -4.13
C ILE A 126 7.58 16.91 -4.97
N MET A 127 6.67 17.68 -4.42
CA MET A 127 6.03 18.80 -5.16
C MET A 127 6.97 19.98 -5.35
N LYS A 128 7.99 20.14 -4.49
CA LYS A 128 9.04 21.14 -4.64
C LYS A 128 10.03 20.75 -5.75
N PHE A 129 10.12 19.45 -6.02
CA PHE A 129 11.05 18.85 -6.97
C PHE A 129 10.39 18.31 -8.24
N THR A 130 9.25 18.87 -8.64
CA THR A 130 8.54 18.44 -9.86
C THR A 130 9.39 18.50 -11.12
N ASN A 131 10.45 19.32 -11.15
CA ASN A 131 11.44 19.29 -12.21
C ASN A 131 12.34 18.04 -12.20
N LEU A 132 12.48 17.38 -11.02
CA LEU A 132 13.25 16.13 -10.85
C LEU A 132 12.41 14.88 -11.13
N VAL A 133 11.09 15.00 -11.11
CA VAL A 133 10.18 13.95 -11.57
C VAL A 133 10.28 13.77 -13.09
N ASN A 134 11.01 14.64 -13.75
CA ASN A 134 11.26 14.69 -15.19
C ASN A 134 12.59 14.00 -15.54
N PRO A 135 12.82 13.69 -16.75
CA PRO A 135 13.32 12.58 -17.55
C PRO A 135 14.36 11.66 -16.90
N GLU A 136 15.07 12.10 -15.84
CA GLU A 136 16.06 11.26 -15.14
C GLU A 136 15.42 10.14 -14.33
N LEU A 137 14.12 10.27 -13.99
CA LEU A 137 13.38 9.30 -13.19
C LEU A 137 12.47 8.39 -14.02
N ASP A 138 12.56 8.48 -15.36
CA ASP A 138 11.69 7.71 -16.27
C ASP A 138 10.18 7.82 -15.89
N ILE A 139 9.78 9.03 -15.53
CA ILE A 139 8.39 9.37 -15.24
C ILE A 139 7.88 10.29 -16.34
N ASP A 140 6.76 9.93 -16.97
CA ASP A 140 6.08 10.73 -18.00
C ASP A 140 5.37 11.95 -17.36
N PHE A 141 6.19 12.90 -16.88
CA PHE A 141 5.72 14.14 -16.27
C PHE A 141 5.47 15.20 -17.36
N LYS A 142 4.21 15.55 -17.55
CA LYS A 142 3.80 16.62 -18.48
C LYS A 142 3.65 17.92 -17.72
N LYS A 143 4.62 18.82 -17.89
CA LYS A 143 4.65 20.12 -17.21
C LYS A 143 3.42 20.97 -17.53
N GLU A 144 2.95 20.96 -18.77
CA GLU A 144 1.76 21.67 -19.22
C GLU A 144 0.54 21.20 -18.42
N LYS A 145 0.33 19.89 -18.32
CA LYS A 145 -0.76 19.30 -17.54
C LYS A 145 -0.68 19.67 -16.05
N TYR A 146 0.52 19.68 -15.47
CA TYR A 146 0.72 20.05 -14.07
C TYR A 146 0.37 21.52 -13.79
N VAL A 147 0.71 22.43 -14.73
CA VAL A 147 0.42 23.86 -14.61
C VAL A 147 -1.08 24.15 -14.74
N GLU A 148 -1.82 23.36 -15.51
CA GLU A 148 -3.27 23.50 -15.69
C GLU A 148 -4.08 23.09 -14.45
N LEU A 149 -3.48 22.32 -13.53
CA LEU A 149 -4.16 21.88 -12.30
C LEU A 149 -4.37 23.05 -11.34
N LYS A 150 -5.57 23.11 -10.75
CA LYS A 150 -6.06 24.28 -10.04
C LYS A 150 -5.44 24.49 -8.67
N ASP A 151 -5.28 23.40 -7.92
CA ASP A 151 -4.84 23.44 -6.53
C ASP A 151 -3.78 22.39 -6.21
N ASP A 152 -3.19 22.49 -5.01
CA ASP A 152 -2.12 21.60 -4.56
C ASP A 152 -2.58 20.16 -4.37
N ASN A 153 -3.86 19.89 -4.06
CA ASN A 153 -4.37 18.54 -3.98
C ASN A 153 -4.44 17.87 -5.35
N GLU A 154 -4.89 18.58 -6.39
CA GLU A 154 -4.92 18.07 -7.76
C GLU A 154 -3.50 17.82 -8.28
N LYS A 155 -2.58 18.75 -8.04
CA LYS A 155 -1.16 18.60 -8.39
C LYS A 155 -0.53 17.43 -7.66
N PHE A 156 -0.79 17.30 -6.38
CA PHE A 156 -0.29 16.18 -5.58
C PHE A 156 -0.81 14.84 -6.08
N LYS A 157 -2.12 14.72 -6.35
CA LYS A 157 -2.69 13.51 -6.93
C LYS A 157 -2.03 13.12 -8.25
N TYR A 158 -1.80 14.08 -9.12
CA TYR A 158 -1.12 13.83 -10.39
C TYR A 158 0.28 13.27 -10.17
N VAL A 159 1.09 13.90 -9.32
CA VAL A 159 2.45 13.43 -9.02
C VAL A 159 2.44 12.07 -8.33
N LEU A 160 1.54 11.87 -7.37
CA LEU A 160 1.38 10.60 -6.65
C LEU A 160 1.06 9.44 -7.60
N LEU A 161 0.16 9.65 -8.56
CA LEU A 161 -0.18 8.65 -9.58
C LEU A 161 1.02 8.29 -10.45
N LEU A 162 1.84 9.28 -10.84
CA LEU A 162 3.07 9.03 -11.61
C LEU A 162 4.09 8.22 -10.81
N VAL A 163 4.29 8.53 -9.54
CA VAL A 163 5.17 7.77 -8.64
C VAL A 163 4.67 6.34 -8.48
N CYS A 164 3.36 6.16 -8.21
CA CYS A 164 2.77 4.82 -8.11
C CYS A 164 2.94 4.02 -9.41
N LYS A 165 2.76 4.65 -10.57
CA LYS A 165 2.98 4.00 -11.88
C LYS A 165 4.42 3.53 -12.05
N LYS A 166 5.39 4.37 -11.68
CA LYS A 166 6.80 3.96 -11.70
C LYS A 166 7.07 2.78 -10.75
N LEU A 167 6.52 2.83 -9.54
CA LEU A 167 6.67 1.75 -8.56
C LEU A 167 6.01 0.44 -9.02
N GLY A 168 4.97 0.49 -9.84
CA GLY A 168 4.37 -0.69 -10.46
C GLY A 168 5.35 -1.51 -11.29
N ASN A 169 6.38 -0.89 -11.87
CA ASN A 169 7.44 -1.60 -12.59
C ASN A 169 8.45 -2.28 -11.64
N VAL A 170 8.55 -1.83 -10.39
CA VAL A 170 9.54 -2.32 -9.41
C VAL A 170 8.89 -3.27 -8.41
N ILE A 171 7.69 -2.93 -7.92
CA ILE A 171 6.94 -3.68 -6.91
C ILE A 171 5.49 -3.88 -7.42
N PRO A 172 5.28 -4.73 -8.45
CA PRO A 172 3.96 -4.92 -9.02
C PRO A 172 2.94 -5.44 -8.01
N GLN A 173 3.37 -6.23 -7.02
CA GLN A 173 2.48 -6.80 -5.99
C GLN A 173 1.67 -5.75 -5.22
N VAL A 174 2.16 -4.51 -5.10
CA VAL A 174 1.50 -3.42 -4.37
C VAL A 174 0.96 -2.35 -5.31
N PHE A 175 1.70 -2.06 -6.40
CA PHE A 175 1.44 -0.92 -7.28
C PHE A 175 0.96 -1.33 -8.68
N ASP A 176 0.68 -2.61 -8.94
CA ASP A 176 0.08 -3.05 -10.20
C ASP A 176 -1.34 -2.49 -10.39
N GLY A 177 -1.84 -2.51 -11.63
CA GLY A 177 -3.16 -1.98 -11.97
C GLY A 177 -3.27 -0.45 -12.03
N MET A 178 -2.13 0.29 -12.11
CA MET A 178 -2.14 1.75 -12.31
C MET A 178 -2.62 2.21 -13.69
N THR A 179 -2.95 1.28 -14.57
CA THR A 179 -3.61 1.55 -15.86
C THR A 179 -5.09 1.21 -15.85
N ASP A 180 -5.60 0.78 -14.71
CA ASP A 180 -6.97 0.31 -14.47
C ASP A 180 -7.85 1.43 -13.86
N TYR A 181 -9.10 1.12 -13.55
CA TYR A 181 -10.07 2.03 -12.94
C TYR A 181 -9.66 2.54 -11.55
N ILE A 182 -8.71 1.89 -10.88
CA ILE A 182 -8.26 2.26 -9.53
C ILE A 182 -7.67 3.67 -9.47
N ASP A 183 -7.00 4.14 -10.53
CA ASP A 183 -6.39 5.50 -10.52
C ASP A 183 -7.44 6.59 -10.43
N ILE A 184 -8.58 6.46 -11.15
CA ILE A 184 -9.64 7.48 -11.11
C ILE A 184 -10.38 7.50 -9.77
N LEU A 185 -10.19 6.45 -8.94
CA LEU A 185 -10.78 6.34 -7.60
C LEU A 185 -9.86 6.84 -6.48
N ILE A 186 -8.71 7.45 -6.82
CA ILE A 186 -7.87 8.09 -5.80
C ILE A 186 -8.71 9.12 -5.04
N PRO A 187 -8.71 9.12 -3.70
CA PRO A 187 -9.47 10.07 -2.90
C PRO A 187 -9.07 11.51 -3.18
N ASP A 188 -10.04 12.41 -3.17
CA ASP A 188 -9.78 13.84 -3.23
C ASP A 188 -9.30 14.37 -1.88
N TYR A 189 -8.64 15.54 -1.88
CA TYR A 189 -8.24 16.27 -0.67
C TYR A 189 -7.33 15.49 0.28
N LEU A 190 -6.35 14.75 -0.26
CA LEU A 190 -5.42 13.93 0.52
C LEU A 190 -4.56 14.74 1.49
N LEU A 191 -4.21 16.00 1.12
CA LEU A 191 -3.35 16.90 1.90
C LEU A 191 -4.12 17.74 2.93
N ASN A 192 -5.44 17.79 2.86
CA ASN A 192 -6.24 18.55 3.82
C ASN A 192 -6.12 17.94 5.23
N GLU A 193 -6.44 18.70 6.26
CA GLU A 193 -6.40 18.25 7.67
C GLU A 193 -7.14 16.91 7.90
N THR A 194 -8.27 16.71 7.21
CA THR A 194 -9.04 15.46 7.24
C THR A 194 -8.61 14.47 6.15
N GLY A 195 -7.60 14.80 5.36
CA GLY A 195 -7.06 13.95 4.30
C GLY A 195 -6.30 12.75 4.86
N PHE A 196 -6.35 11.63 4.15
CA PHE A 196 -5.70 10.40 4.63
C PHE A 196 -4.19 10.55 4.77
N VAL A 197 -3.53 11.23 3.83
CA VAL A 197 -2.08 11.46 3.88
C VAL A 197 -1.71 12.33 5.08
N ASN A 198 -2.44 13.43 5.30
CA ASN A 198 -2.18 14.31 6.44
C ASN A 198 -2.38 13.57 7.77
N LYS A 199 -3.48 12.83 7.93
CA LYS A 199 -3.72 12.02 9.13
C LYS A 199 -2.63 10.98 9.37
N LEU A 200 -2.16 10.31 8.32
CA LEU A 200 -1.10 9.31 8.43
C LEU A 200 0.19 9.92 9.00
N ILE A 201 0.55 11.12 8.52
CA ILE A 201 1.77 11.81 8.94
C ILE A 201 1.64 12.36 10.37
N THR A 202 0.49 12.94 10.70
CA THR A 202 0.28 13.61 12.00
C THR A 202 -0.04 12.67 13.15
N GLU A 203 -0.78 11.59 12.88
CA GLU A 203 -1.23 10.66 13.92
C GLU A 203 -0.25 9.51 14.17
N ILE A 204 0.56 9.10 13.17
CA ILE A 204 1.55 8.02 13.34
C ILE A 204 2.97 8.61 13.28
N PRO A 205 3.63 8.82 14.43
CA PRO A 205 5.01 9.27 14.50
C PRO A 205 6.00 8.34 13.78
N GLU A 206 7.07 8.91 13.23
CA GLU A 206 8.08 8.18 12.46
C GLU A 206 8.75 7.04 13.23
N ASP A 207 8.93 7.18 14.54
CA ASP A 207 9.50 6.13 15.43
C ASP A 207 8.71 4.81 15.36
N ASN A 208 7.43 4.84 14.99
CA ASN A 208 6.64 3.62 14.79
C ASN A 208 7.08 2.83 13.57
N TYR A 209 7.75 3.47 12.60
CA TYR A 209 8.21 2.84 11.35
C TYR A 209 9.60 2.21 11.43
N GLU A 210 10.30 2.27 12.59
CA GLU A 210 11.60 1.61 12.78
C GLU A 210 11.55 0.11 12.45
N GLN A 211 10.41 -0.51 12.67
CA GLN A 211 10.22 -1.94 12.42
C GLN A 211 9.24 -2.16 11.25
N VAL A 212 9.59 -3.05 10.33
CA VAL A 212 8.74 -3.44 9.19
C VAL A 212 7.38 -3.99 9.62
N GLU A 213 7.29 -4.49 10.84
CA GLU A 213 6.08 -5.03 11.46
C GLU A 213 4.90 -4.05 11.47
N ILE A 214 5.15 -2.73 11.40
CA ILE A 214 4.08 -1.72 11.33
C ILE A 214 3.13 -1.98 10.16
N ILE A 215 3.66 -2.38 8.99
CA ILE A 215 2.86 -2.70 7.80
C ILE A 215 1.92 -3.86 8.12
N GLY A 216 2.44 -4.92 8.73
CA GLY A 216 1.65 -6.09 9.10
C GLY A 216 0.58 -5.79 10.13
N TRP A 217 0.88 -4.94 11.14
CA TRP A 217 -0.11 -4.53 12.13
C TRP A 217 -1.21 -3.65 11.55
N LEU A 218 -0.88 -2.67 10.71
CA LEU A 218 -1.88 -1.83 10.03
C LEU A 218 -2.78 -2.66 9.13
N TYR A 219 -2.20 -3.62 8.38
CA TYR A 219 -2.94 -4.55 7.56
C TYR A 219 -3.89 -5.45 8.38
N GLN A 220 -3.43 -5.98 9.51
CA GLN A 220 -4.29 -6.78 10.40
C GLN A 220 -5.43 -5.97 10.97
N TYR A 221 -5.16 -4.73 11.43
CA TYR A 221 -6.17 -3.87 12.04
C TYR A 221 -7.14 -3.27 11.03
N TYR A 222 -6.77 -3.19 9.76
CA TYR A 222 -7.67 -2.76 8.69
C TYR A 222 -8.96 -3.60 8.65
N ASN A 223 -8.86 -4.89 8.90
CA ASN A 223 -10.01 -5.81 8.90
C ASN A 223 -10.56 -6.12 10.31
N GLN A 224 -10.19 -5.32 11.31
CA GLN A 224 -10.54 -5.63 12.70
C GLN A 224 -12.05 -5.65 12.96
N ILE A 225 -12.82 -4.76 12.35
CA ILE A 225 -14.27 -4.70 12.54
C ILE A 225 -14.93 -5.93 11.96
N GLU A 226 -14.56 -6.36 10.76
CA GLU A 226 -15.07 -7.56 10.10
C GLU A 226 -14.70 -8.81 10.89
N LYS A 227 -13.47 -8.86 11.38
CA LYS A 227 -12.98 -9.92 12.26
C LYS A 227 -13.79 -10.02 13.55
N ASP A 228 -14.00 -8.91 14.24
CA ASP A 228 -14.74 -8.87 15.51
C ASP A 228 -16.20 -9.29 15.30
N LYS A 229 -16.83 -8.89 14.20
CA LYS A 229 -18.18 -9.32 13.82
C LYS A 229 -18.25 -10.82 13.55
N ALA A 230 -17.34 -11.36 12.75
CA ALA A 230 -17.31 -12.78 12.43
C ALA A 230 -17.06 -13.63 13.69
N MET A 231 -16.15 -13.21 14.56
CA MET A 231 -15.85 -13.90 15.82
C MET A 231 -16.98 -13.83 16.85
N ALA A 232 -17.83 -12.81 16.80
CA ALA A 232 -18.99 -12.69 17.67
C ALA A 232 -20.12 -13.65 17.29
N THR A 233 -20.14 -14.15 16.06
CA THR A 233 -21.13 -15.16 15.63
C THR A 233 -20.74 -16.53 16.18
N LYS A 234 -21.74 -17.27 16.71
CA LYS A 234 -21.52 -18.65 17.22
C LYS A 234 -21.61 -19.71 16.10
N ASN A 235 -21.84 -19.29 14.88
CA ASN A 235 -21.99 -20.18 13.72
C ASN A 235 -20.64 -20.45 13.06
N ALA A 236 -20.59 -21.47 12.19
CA ALA A 236 -19.44 -21.70 11.34
C ALA A 236 -19.20 -20.48 10.44
N TYR A 237 -17.93 -20.09 10.25
CA TYR A 237 -17.57 -18.96 9.41
C TYR A 237 -17.97 -19.18 7.96
N GLN A 238 -18.49 -18.13 7.34
CA GLN A 238 -18.77 -18.13 5.92
C GLN A 238 -17.45 -18.03 5.12
N LYS A 239 -17.47 -18.43 3.86
CA LYS A 239 -16.28 -18.43 3.00
C LYS A 239 -15.62 -17.05 2.89
N ASN A 240 -16.39 -15.98 2.86
CA ASN A 240 -15.94 -14.60 2.83
C ASN A 240 -15.43 -14.06 4.19
N GLU A 241 -15.73 -14.73 5.29
CA GLU A 241 -15.26 -14.36 6.64
C GLU A 241 -13.93 -15.02 7.00
N ILE A 242 -13.60 -16.15 6.36
CA ILE A 242 -12.36 -16.90 6.64
C ILE A 242 -11.13 -16.02 6.53
N PRO A 243 -10.93 -15.19 5.48
CA PRO A 243 -9.77 -14.31 5.39
C PRO A 243 -9.63 -13.37 6.60
N TYR A 244 -10.70 -12.80 7.09
CA TYR A 244 -10.67 -11.87 8.22
C TYR A 244 -10.30 -12.54 9.55
N VAL A 245 -10.82 -13.74 9.83
CA VAL A 245 -10.57 -14.44 11.09
C VAL A 245 -9.21 -15.14 11.11
N THR A 246 -8.70 -15.56 9.96
CA THR A 246 -7.40 -16.24 9.86
C THR A 246 -6.23 -15.27 9.65
N GLN A 247 -6.51 -14.02 9.30
CA GLN A 247 -5.50 -12.99 9.13
C GLN A 247 -4.88 -12.64 10.48
N LEU A 248 -3.67 -13.12 10.71
CA LEU A 248 -2.89 -12.86 11.93
C LEU A 248 -1.46 -12.53 11.53
N PHE A 249 -1.02 -11.34 11.88
CA PHE A 249 0.38 -10.95 11.75
C PHE A 249 1.22 -11.65 12.81
N THR A 250 2.28 -12.36 12.39
CA THR A 250 3.14 -13.07 13.34
C THR A 250 4.16 -12.12 13.93
N PRO A 251 4.21 -12.00 15.26
CA PRO A 251 5.25 -11.24 15.93
C PRO A 251 6.66 -11.69 15.53
N ASP A 252 7.57 -10.74 15.36
CA ASP A 252 8.96 -10.94 14.95
C ASP A 252 9.69 -12.03 15.78
N TRP A 253 9.49 -12.05 17.09
CA TRP A 253 10.12 -13.04 17.95
C TRP A 253 9.72 -14.49 17.62
N ILE A 254 8.48 -14.72 17.19
CA ILE A 254 8.02 -16.05 16.77
C ILE A 254 8.70 -16.44 15.46
N VAL A 255 8.76 -15.49 14.50
CA VAL A 255 9.43 -15.72 13.21
C VAL A 255 10.91 -16.04 13.45
N LYS A 256 11.60 -15.24 14.25
CA LYS A 256 12.99 -15.49 14.63
C LYS A 256 13.18 -16.83 15.33
N TYR A 257 12.33 -17.16 16.29
CA TYR A 257 12.35 -18.45 16.96
C TYR A 257 12.22 -19.61 15.96
N MET A 258 11.27 -19.52 15.04
CA MET A 258 11.05 -20.56 14.04
C MET A 258 12.25 -20.70 13.09
N ILE A 259 12.75 -19.58 12.56
CA ILE A 259 13.89 -19.59 11.62
C ILE A 259 15.16 -20.05 12.31
N GLU A 260 15.48 -19.54 13.50
CA GLU A 260 16.70 -19.90 14.22
C GLU A 260 16.74 -21.39 14.62
N ASN A 261 15.58 -21.97 14.98
CA ASN A 261 15.48 -23.39 15.40
C ASN A 261 15.18 -24.37 14.25
N SER A 262 14.99 -23.90 13.02
CA SER A 262 14.85 -24.74 11.83
C SER A 262 16.04 -24.52 10.89
N LEU A 263 15.95 -23.55 10.00
CA LEU A 263 16.97 -23.27 8.99
C LEU A 263 18.31 -22.88 9.63
N GLY A 264 18.30 -22.03 10.64
CA GLY A 264 19.49 -21.60 11.35
C GLY A 264 20.21 -22.76 12.04
N ARG A 265 19.44 -23.61 12.73
CA ARG A 265 19.97 -24.83 13.35
C ARG A 265 20.54 -25.78 12.33
N TYR A 266 19.79 -26.05 11.24
CA TYR A 266 20.25 -26.90 10.15
C TYR A 266 21.58 -26.39 9.57
N TYR A 267 21.69 -25.09 9.31
CA TYR A 267 22.89 -24.46 8.79
C TYR A 267 24.07 -24.63 9.73
N ILE A 268 23.91 -24.36 11.02
CA ILE A 268 24.95 -24.51 12.04
C ILE A 268 25.42 -25.95 12.14
N GLU A 269 24.50 -26.92 12.15
CA GLU A 269 24.85 -28.35 12.28
C GLU A 269 25.64 -28.87 11.09
N HIS A 270 25.48 -28.25 9.89
CA HIS A 270 26.22 -28.65 8.67
C HIS A 270 27.42 -27.72 8.36
N ASN A 271 27.65 -26.69 9.15
CA ASN A 271 28.75 -25.74 8.97
C ASN A 271 29.34 -25.36 10.32
N SER A 272 30.04 -26.27 10.95
CA SER A 272 30.58 -26.15 12.29
C SER A 272 31.44 -24.88 12.50
N ASP A 273 32.19 -24.45 11.49
CA ASP A 273 33.04 -23.27 11.52
C ASP A 273 32.25 -21.97 11.65
N SER A 274 30.98 -22.00 11.21
CA SER A 274 30.05 -20.85 11.33
C SER A 274 29.38 -20.73 12.71
N TYR A 275 29.51 -21.74 13.57
CA TYR A 275 28.83 -21.79 14.86
C TYR A 275 29.19 -20.60 15.77
N THR A 276 30.48 -20.38 16.00
CA THR A 276 30.92 -19.33 16.93
C THR A 276 30.51 -17.92 16.51
N PRO A 277 30.67 -17.49 15.26
CA PRO A 277 30.26 -16.14 14.86
C PRO A 277 28.74 -15.96 14.78
N ILE A 278 27.96 -17.01 14.54
CA ILE A 278 26.52 -16.93 14.35
C ILE A 278 25.74 -17.10 15.65
N ILE A 279 26.19 -17.97 16.57
CA ILE A 279 25.47 -18.34 17.79
C ILE A 279 25.10 -17.11 18.66
N ASN A 280 25.95 -16.11 18.66
CA ASN A 280 25.71 -14.88 19.43
C ASN A 280 24.69 -13.93 18.77
N LYS A 281 24.44 -14.11 17.47
CA LYS A 281 23.43 -13.36 16.72
C LYS A 281 22.03 -13.98 16.86
N PHE A 282 21.94 -15.28 17.13
CA PHE A 282 20.70 -16.01 17.30
C PHE A 282 20.21 -15.94 18.74
N LYS A 283 19.20 -15.11 18.94
CA LYS A 283 18.64 -14.83 20.27
C LYS A 283 17.75 -15.94 20.80
N TYR A 284 17.04 -16.62 19.90
CA TYR A 284 16.00 -17.59 20.21
C TYR A 284 16.41 -19.05 19.90
N LEU A 285 17.64 -19.28 19.47
CA LEU A 285 18.13 -20.62 19.18
C LEU A 285 18.22 -21.45 20.46
N ILE A 286 17.61 -22.63 20.46
CA ILE A 286 17.78 -23.63 21.49
C ILE A 286 19.15 -24.28 21.28
N LYS A 287 20.07 -24.05 22.21
CA LYS A 287 21.47 -24.47 22.09
C LYS A 287 21.72 -25.91 22.52
N ASP A 288 20.70 -26.53 23.13
CA ASP A 288 20.82 -27.92 23.56
C ASP A 288 20.76 -28.88 22.39
N ASN A 289 21.59 -29.94 22.45
CA ASN A 289 21.61 -31.03 21.49
C ASN A 289 21.90 -30.59 20.03
N ILE A 290 22.80 -29.63 19.82
CA ILE A 290 23.33 -29.31 18.49
C ILE A 290 24.27 -30.42 18.08
N CYS A 291 23.94 -31.11 16.97
CA CYS A 291 24.71 -32.25 16.45
C CYS A 291 25.43 -31.83 15.16
N PHE A 292 26.72 -31.58 15.23
CA PHE A 292 27.51 -31.25 14.05
C PHE A 292 27.64 -32.43 13.11
N LYS A 293 27.43 -32.17 11.82
CA LYS A 293 27.55 -33.15 10.73
C LYS A 293 28.82 -32.88 9.95
N SER A 294 29.32 -33.94 9.30
CA SER A 294 30.59 -33.88 8.56
C SER A 294 30.46 -33.22 7.18
N GLU A 295 29.24 -32.98 6.71
CA GLU A 295 29.00 -32.41 5.39
C GLU A 295 28.63 -30.92 5.50
N ASN A 296 29.41 -30.07 4.84
CA ASN A 296 29.09 -28.65 4.72
C ASN A 296 27.98 -28.45 3.71
N THR A 297 26.99 -27.63 4.07
CA THR A 297 25.86 -27.30 3.20
C THR A 297 25.92 -25.83 2.78
N ASN A 298 25.81 -25.59 1.47
CA ASN A 298 25.64 -24.24 0.96
C ASN A 298 24.20 -23.77 1.23
N VAL A 299 24.02 -22.56 1.76
CA VAL A 299 22.71 -21.95 2.03
C VAL A 299 21.84 -21.89 0.77
N GLU A 300 22.44 -21.59 -0.39
CA GLU A 300 21.73 -21.52 -1.68
C GLU A 300 21.14 -22.86 -2.14
N SER A 301 21.66 -23.99 -1.61
CA SER A 301 21.14 -25.32 -1.92
C SER A 301 19.98 -25.75 -1.02
N ILE A 302 19.65 -24.98 0.03
CA ILE A 302 18.60 -25.32 0.98
C ILE A 302 17.25 -24.89 0.42
N THR A 303 16.38 -25.85 0.20
CA THR A 303 14.98 -25.56 -0.13
C THR A 303 14.17 -25.45 1.16
N PHE A 304 13.61 -24.28 1.42
CA PHE A 304 12.75 -24.01 2.56
C PHE A 304 11.30 -23.93 2.11
N LEU A 305 10.43 -24.75 2.66
CA LEU A 305 8.99 -24.68 2.44
C LEU A 305 8.34 -24.09 3.68
N GLU A 306 7.84 -22.87 3.58
CA GLU A 306 6.96 -22.28 4.56
C GLU A 306 5.51 -22.47 4.11
N ASP A 307 4.78 -23.40 4.75
CA ASP A 307 3.35 -23.65 4.47
C ASP A 307 2.46 -22.68 5.27
N ARG A 308 2.93 -21.48 5.51
CA ARG A 308 2.13 -20.45 6.10
C ARG A 308 1.45 -19.65 5.00
N LYS A 309 0.17 -19.86 4.81
CA LYS A 309 -0.68 -18.96 4.02
C LYS A 309 -0.75 -17.62 4.74
N SER A 310 0.28 -16.79 4.59
CA SER A 310 0.10 -15.36 4.72
C SER A 310 -0.83 -14.96 3.58
N VAL A 311 -2.07 -14.67 3.89
CA VAL A 311 -2.99 -14.06 2.94
C VAL A 311 -2.44 -12.65 2.71
N VAL A 312 -1.69 -12.48 1.63
CA VAL A 312 -1.32 -11.19 1.07
C VAL A 312 -2.50 -10.69 0.24
#